data_c1b6cd2926171a404118fa5ce3b90bc4
#
_entry.id   c1b6cd2926171a404118fa5ce3b90bc4
#
_cell.length_a   1.000
_cell.length_b   1.000
_cell.length_c   1.000
_cell.angle_alpha   90.00
_cell.angle_beta   90.00
_cell.angle_gamma   90.00
#
_symmetry.space_group_name_H-M   'P 1'
#
loop_
_entity.id
_entity.type
_entity.pdbx_description
1 polymer ?
#
loop_
_entity_poly.entity_id
_entity_poly.type
_entity_poly.pdbx_seq_one_letter_code
_entity_poly.pdbx_strand_id
1 'polypeptide(L)'
;MTIQRHLAFLVFFLAPVAAMAQAPSSLTPEQAIARVLGPGPLQSSWFDPAFLAQVPIAQIQQVVDQYTGHSGKFQRIVKEPDGYTVFLERASFPAKAALNPQGQFTMLWFGSAQPLRAAPLEDSIKPFSQLPGKVALVVVAGGTTRASLNPDQPLGVGSAFKLAIISALNAEIAAKKHHWDQVVLLNPAWKSLPSGVIRTWPDQTPLTLATLANEMISISDNTAADALLSIAGRDNVEAIAPRNRPFLSTREAFTLKDPANAALLARYRAADPAGRRVLLPEIDQLPLPDAAIFASGEPVATDIEWFFTPVELCTLIDGVRDLGAMQINPGVAIKKDWQQIAYKGGSEPGVLNLTTALTARSGRHYCVSATWNNDVPLDDKKFFALYEAALSSLAADAAKE
;
A
#
# COMPACT_ATOMS: atom_id res chain seq x y z
N MET A 1 101.35 -10.72 -0.62
CA MET A 1 100.28 -11.62 -0.17
C MET A 1 98.96 -10.89 -0.28
N THR A 2 98.28 -11.05 -1.32
CA THR A 2 97.02 -10.34 -1.63
C THR A 2 95.88 -11.34 -1.71
N ILE A 3 94.98 -11.23 -0.77
CA ILE A 3 93.74 -12.12 -0.70
C ILE A 3 92.64 -11.44 -1.49
N GLN A 4 92.24 -12.05 -2.55
CA GLN A 4 91.15 -11.64 -3.39
C GLN A 4 89.84 -12.23 -2.86
N ARG A 5 88.86 -11.36 -2.41
CA ARG A 5 87.49 -11.74 -2.00
C ARG A 5 86.57 -11.74 -3.23
N HIS A 6 86.00 -12.90 -3.59
CA HIS A 6 84.96 -12.98 -4.53
C HIS A 6 83.61 -12.66 -3.89
N LEU A 7 82.97 -11.60 -4.39
CA LEU A 7 81.54 -11.28 -4.05
C LEU A 7 80.64 -12.01 -5.04
N ALA A 8 79.84 -12.97 -4.52
CA ALA A 8 78.79 -13.60 -5.33
C ALA A 8 77.52 -12.74 -5.29
N PHE A 9 77.08 -12.23 -6.43
CA PHE A 9 75.79 -11.54 -6.58
C PHE A 9 74.70 -12.61 -6.76
N LEU A 10 73.76 -12.67 -5.75
CA LEU A 10 72.51 -13.45 -5.87
C LEU A 10 71.45 -12.59 -6.58
N VAL A 11 71.10 -12.89 -7.80
CA VAL A 11 70.00 -12.23 -8.52
C VAL A 11 68.72 -12.99 -8.19
N PHE A 12 67.85 -12.34 -7.39
CA PHE A 12 66.48 -12.81 -7.17
C PHE A 12 65.61 -12.43 -8.37
N PHE A 13 65.23 -13.41 -9.17
CA PHE A 13 64.13 -13.27 -10.14
C PHE A 13 62.80 -13.26 -9.39
N LEU A 14 62.17 -12.09 -9.24
CA LEU A 14 60.75 -11.97 -8.92
C LEU A 14 59.96 -12.30 -10.17
N ALA A 15 59.43 -13.50 -10.21
CA ALA A 15 58.42 -13.83 -11.21
C ALA A 15 57.16 -13.02 -10.91
N PRO A 16 56.52 -12.36 -11.91
CA PRO A 16 55.25 -11.70 -11.67
C PRO A 16 54.20 -12.79 -11.42
N VAL A 17 53.55 -12.77 -10.26
CA VAL A 17 52.33 -13.52 -10.01
C VAL A 17 51.28 -12.91 -10.93
N ALA A 18 51.06 -13.56 -12.07
CA ALA A 18 49.91 -13.26 -12.93
C ALA A 18 48.64 -13.57 -12.13
N ALA A 19 47.94 -12.53 -11.75
CA ALA A 19 46.57 -12.68 -11.26
C ALA A 19 45.78 -13.40 -12.41
N MET A 20 45.47 -14.66 -12.23
CA MET A 20 44.58 -15.37 -13.15
C MET A 20 43.23 -14.65 -13.08
N ALA A 21 42.92 -13.89 -14.12
CA ALA A 21 41.58 -13.40 -14.36
C ALA A 21 40.68 -14.62 -14.48
N GLN A 22 39.79 -14.83 -13.52
CA GLN A 22 38.80 -15.88 -13.61
C GLN A 22 37.98 -15.70 -14.91
N ALA A 23 37.83 -16.76 -15.66
CA ALA A 23 37.01 -16.76 -16.87
C ALA A 23 35.58 -16.33 -16.48
N PRO A 24 34.90 -15.52 -17.32
CA PRO A 24 33.55 -15.10 -17.05
C PRO A 24 32.65 -16.30 -16.80
N SER A 25 31.80 -16.24 -15.77
CA SER A 25 30.86 -17.31 -15.44
C SER A 25 29.83 -17.49 -16.55
N SER A 26 29.60 -18.75 -16.97
CA SER A 26 28.52 -19.08 -17.89
C SER A 26 27.13 -19.15 -17.21
N LEU A 27 27.06 -18.84 -15.92
CA LEU A 27 25.82 -18.91 -15.10
C LEU A 27 24.84 -17.82 -15.54
N THR A 28 23.64 -18.23 -15.94
CA THR A 28 22.57 -17.27 -16.24
C THR A 28 21.84 -16.82 -14.96
N PRO A 29 21.17 -15.67 -14.96
CA PRO A 29 20.36 -15.25 -13.82
C PRO A 29 19.29 -16.27 -13.43
N GLU A 30 18.67 -16.98 -14.39
CA GLU A 30 17.70 -18.04 -14.14
C GLU A 30 18.34 -19.20 -13.33
N GLN A 31 19.52 -19.63 -13.74
CA GLN A 31 20.25 -20.69 -13.05
C GLN A 31 20.70 -20.24 -11.64
N ALA A 32 21.10 -18.97 -11.52
CA ALA A 32 21.48 -18.42 -10.23
C ALA A 32 20.28 -18.35 -9.26
N ILE A 33 19.10 -17.88 -9.72
CA ILE A 33 17.87 -17.88 -8.92
C ILE A 33 17.48 -19.31 -8.54
N ALA A 34 17.50 -20.26 -9.49
CA ALA A 34 17.21 -21.66 -9.19
C ALA A 34 18.14 -22.23 -8.13
N ARG A 35 19.44 -21.87 -8.16
CA ARG A 35 20.43 -22.27 -7.15
C ARG A 35 20.10 -21.73 -5.75
N VAL A 36 19.68 -20.45 -5.66
CA VAL A 36 19.31 -19.83 -4.37
C VAL A 36 18.05 -20.46 -3.78
N LEU A 37 17.09 -20.87 -4.62
CA LEU A 37 15.84 -21.51 -4.21
C LEU A 37 15.96 -23.02 -4.10
N GLY A 38 17.14 -23.58 -4.41
CA GLY A 38 17.45 -24.99 -4.25
C GLY A 38 17.63 -25.42 -2.80
N PRO A 39 17.77 -26.73 -2.55
CA PRO A 39 17.95 -27.24 -1.19
C PRO A 39 19.36 -26.91 -0.65
N GLY A 40 19.42 -26.53 0.64
CA GLY A 40 20.65 -26.29 1.37
C GLY A 40 20.91 -24.81 1.69
N PRO A 41 21.95 -24.56 2.49
CA PRO A 41 22.27 -23.21 2.91
C PRO A 41 22.89 -22.40 1.77
N LEU A 42 22.59 -21.08 1.78
CA LEU A 42 23.20 -20.14 0.84
C LEU A 42 24.70 -20.01 1.09
N GLN A 43 25.47 -19.83 0.03
CA GLN A 43 26.91 -19.60 0.10
C GLN A 43 27.24 -18.13 -0.18
N SER A 44 28.06 -17.50 0.65
CA SER A 44 28.47 -16.10 0.46
C SER A 44 29.14 -15.85 -0.88
N SER A 45 29.82 -16.86 -1.45
CA SER A 45 30.46 -16.80 -2.77
C SER A 45 29.48 -16.62 -3.94
N TRP A 46 28.18 -16.79 -3.72
CA TRP A 46 27.15 -16.56 -4.75
C TRP A 46 26.75 -15.09 -4.90
N PHE A 47 27.18 -14.25 -3.98
CA PHE A 47 26.80 -12.85 -3.89
C PHE A 47 28.02 -11.94 -3.96
N ASP A 48 27.87 -10.80 -4.61
CA ASP A 48 28.88 -9.77 -4.62
C ASP A 48 29.12 -9.21 -3.20
N PRO A 49 30.38 -8.97 -2.77
CA PRO A 49 30.66 -8.45 -1.44
C PRO A 49 29.95 -7.12 -1.13
N ALA A 50 29.80 -6.22 -2.12
CA ALA A 50 29.10 -4.97 -1.94
C ALA A 50 27.58 -5.18 -1.73
N PHE A 51 26.99 -6.19 -2.35
CA PHE A 51 25.61 -6.60 -2.12
C PHE A 51 25.43 -7.17 -0.70
N LEU A 52 26.33 -8.06 -0.25
CA LEU A 52 26.29 -8.62 1.11
C LEU A 52 26.55 -7.58 2.21
N ALA A 53 27.27 -6.51 1.92
CA ALA A 53 27.44 -5.41 2.86
C ALA A 53 26.12 -4.65 3.14
N GLN A 54 25.19 -4.65 2.18
CA GLN A 54 23.87 -4.03 2.34
C GLN A 54 22.82 -5.01 2.87
N VAL A 55 22.85 -6.27 2.41
CA VAL A 55 21.90 -7.32 2.78
C VAL A 55 22.67 -8.56 3.25
N PRO A 56 22.81 -8.77 4.57
CA PRO A 56 23.52 -9.91 5.11
C PRO A 56 22.95 -11.25 4.64
N ILE A 57 23.80 -12.25 4.42
CA ILE A 57 23.40 -13.57 3.90
C ILE A 57 22.32 -14.24 4.77
N ALA A 58 22.37 -14.03 6.09
CA ALA A 58 21.35 -14.56 7.00
C ALA A 58 19.95 -13.99 6.70
N GLN A 59 19.86 -12.72 6.32
CA GLN A 59 18.59 -12.08 5.92
C GLN A 59 18.10 -12.64 4.59
N ILE A 60 19.01 -12.86 3.63
CA ILE A 60 18.66 -13.51 2.35
C ILE A 60 18.15 -14.91 2.59
N GLN A 61 18.83 -15.70 3.45
CA GLN A 61 18.40 -17.05 3.82
C GLN A 61 17.01 -17.03 4.45
N GLN A 62 16.75 -16.12 5.36
CA GLN A 62 15.43 -15.98 6.00
C GLN A 62 14.31 -15.72 4.96
N VAL A 63 14.58 -14.86 3.97
CA VAL A 63 13.64 -14.60 2.87
C VAL A 63 13.40 -15.87 2.05
N VAL A 64 14.46 -16.58 1.64
CA VAL A 64 14.36 -17.82 0.87
C VAL A 64 13.58 -18.89 1.65
N ASP A 65 13.86 -19.05 2.94
CA ASP A 65 13.17 -20.02 3.81
C ASP A 65 11.68 -19.67 3.96
N GLN A 66 11.34 -18.37 4.03
CA GLN A 66 9.96 -17.93 4.06
C GLN A 66 9.21 -18.33 2.79
N TYR A 67 9.80 -18.11 1.59
CA TYR A 67 9.17 -18.49 0.33
C TYR A 67 9.05 -20.01 0.19
N THR A 68 10.13 -20.75 0.42
CA THR A 68 10.15 -22.21 0.23
C THR A 68 9.38 -22.96 1.32
N GLY A 69 9.41 -22.48 2.56
CA GLY A 69 8.65 -23.07 3.68
C GLY A 69 7.14 -23.02 3.48
N HIS A 70 6.61 -21.87 3.03
CA HIS A 70 5.18 -21.71 2.81
C HIS A 70 4.70 -22.26 1.46
N SER A 71 5.52 -22.13 0.41
CA SER A 71 5.10 -22.43 -0.97
C SER A 71 5.68 -23.71 -1.54
N GLY A 72 6.53 -24.41 -0.81
CA GLY A 72 7.14 -25.67 -1.23
C GLY A 72 8.40 -25.49 -2.05
N LYS A 73 8.89 -26.57 -2.66
CA LYS A 73 10.16 -26.62 -3.40
C LYS A 73 10.08 -25.86 -4.72
N PHE A 74 11.23 -25.33 -5.17
CA PHE A 74 11.41 -24.78 -6.48
C PHE A 74 11.06 -25.80 -7.58
N GLN A 75 10.28 -25.37 -8.57
CA GLN A 75 9.86 -26.18 -9.71
C GLN A 75 10.48 -25.72 -11.03
N ARG A 76 10.30 -24.46 -11.35
CA ARG A 76 10.76 -23.87 -12.62
C ARG A 76 10.79 -22.35 -12.54
N ILE A 77 11.45 -21.74 -13.52
CA ILE A 77 11.51 -20.31 -13.73
C ILE A 77 11.16 -20.01 -15.20
N VAL A 78 10.44 -18.92 -15.43
CA VAL A 78 10.08 -18.43 -16.76
C VAL A 78 10.62 -17.02 -16.90
N LYS A 79 11.31 -16.75 -18.02
CA LYS A 79 11.80 -15.42 -18.36
C LYS A 79 10.63 -14.58 -18.88
N GLU A 80 10.50 -13.36 -18.35
CA GLU A 80 9.52 -12.37 -18.75
C GLU A 80 10.24 -11.15 -19.33
N PRO A 81 9.56 -10.24 -20.04
CA PRO A 81 10.18 -9.02 -20.58
C PRO A 81 10.91 -8.18 -19.51
N ASP A 82 10.36 -8.10 -18.30
CA ASP A 82 10.86 -7.26 -17.21
C ASP A 82 11.47 -8.04 -16.03
N GLY A 83 11.85 -9.31 -16.23
CA GLY A 83 12.41 -10.14 -15.18
C GLY A 83 12.08 -11.63 -15.32
N TYR A 84 11.61 -12.24 -14.26
CA TYR A 84 11.34 -13.67 -14.19
C TYR A 84 10.08 -13.96 -13.39
N THR A 85 9.36 -15.02 -13.74
CA THR A 85 8.34 -15.64 -12.88
C THR A 85 8.90 -16.96 -12.36
N VAL A 86 9.04 -17.05 -11.05
CA VAL A 86 9.47 -18.27 -10.33
C VAL A 86 8.24 -19.07 -9.93
N PHE A 87 8.29 -20.39 -10.11
CA PHE A 87 7.26 -21.32 -9.70
C PHE A 87 7.81 -22.27 -8.63
N LEU A 88 7.14 -22.29 -7.49
CA LEU A 88 7.28 -23.29 -6.43
C LEU A 88 6.13 -24.31 -6.54
N GLU A 89 6.10 -25.32 -5.67
CA GLU A 89 5.04 -26.36 -5.70
C GLU A 89 3.61 -25.78 -5.53
N ARG A 90 3.45 -24.74 -4.73
CA ARG A 90 2.14 -24.18 -4.36
C ARG A 90 1.96 -22.70 -4.71
N ALA A 91 3.02 -22.01 -5.13
CA ALA A 91 2.94 -20.58 -5.46
C ALA A 91 3.87 -20.22 -6.62
N SER A 92 3.62 -19.05 -7.22
CA SER A 92 4.55 -18.37 -8.11
C SER A 92 4.78 -16.93 -7.65
N PHE A 93 5.93 -16.35 -7.99
CA PHE A 93 6.23 -14.96 -7.69
C PHE A 93 7.15 -14.33 -8.74
N PRO A 94 7.05 -13.03 -8.98
CA PRO A 94 7.97 -12.32 -9.84
C PRO A 94 9.34 -12.18 -9.18
N ALA A 95 10.41 -12.28 -9.97
CA ALA A 95 11.78 -12.11 -9.50
C ALA A 95 12.58 -11.25 -10.47
N LYS A 96 13.56 -10.51 -9.94
CA LYS A 96 14.56 -9.78 -10.72
C LYS A 96 15.94 -10.14 -10.18
N ALA A 97 16.92 -10.28 -11.08
CA ALA A 97 18.29 -10.58 -10.71
C ALA A 97 19.27 -9.96 -11.70
N ALA A 98 20.40 -9.50 -11.18
CA ALA A 98 21.57 -9.11 -11.96
C ALA A 98 22.81 -9.81 -11.40
N LEU A 99 23.71 -10.24 -12.29
CA LEU A 99 24.95 -10.90 -11.95
C LEU A 99 26.15 -10.09 -12.46
N ASN A 100 27.26 -10.13 -11.70
CA ASN A 100 28.56 -9.66 -12.19
C ASN A 100 29.18 -10.71 -13.14
N PRO A 101 30.31 -10.41 -13.81
CA PRO A 101 31.00 -11.35 -14.69
C PRO A 101 31.46 -12.66 -14.04
N GLN A 102 31.55 -12.69 -12.71
CA GLN A 102 31.91 -13.86 -11.91
C GLN A 102 30.68 -14.72 -11.55
N GLY A 103 29.46 -14.32 -11.99
CA GLY A 103 28.21 -15.03 -11.72
C GLY A 103 27.68 -14.83 -10.29
N GLN A 104 28.07 -13.75 -9.63
CA GLN A 104 27.60 -13.37 -8.31
C GLN A 104 26.46 -12.36 -8.41
N PHE A 105 25.48 -12.46 -7.53
CA PHE A 105 24.37 -11.52 -7.48
C PHE A 105 24.85 -10.12 -7.06
N THR A 106 24.61 -9.13 -7.92
CA THR A 106 24.67 -7.70 -7.60
C THR A 106 23.32 -7.13 -7.29
N MET A 107 22.23 -7.83 -7.67
CA MET A 107 20.85 -7.51 -7.35
C MET A 107 20.04 -8.81 -7.34
N LEU A 108 19.20 -8.97 -6.31
CA LEU A 108 18.21 -10.03 -6.21
C LEU A 108 16.96 -9.45 -5.53
N TRP A 109 15.81 -9.62 -6.18
CA TRP A 109 14.52 -9.17 -5.67
C TRP A 109 13.44 -10.23 -5.94
N PHE A 110 12.60 -10.49 -4.94
CA PHE A 110 11.42 -11.33 -5.02
C PHE A 110 10.18 -10.51 -4.68
N GLY A 111 9.15 -10.60 -5.53
CA GLY A 111 7.85 -9.99 -5.29
C GLY A 111 6.90 -10.93 -4.56
N SER A 112 5.70 -10.47 -4.23
CA SER A 112 4.71 -11.25 -3.48
C SER A 112 4.41 -12.59 -4.13
N ALA A 113 4.41 -13.65 -3.31
CA ALA A 113 4.05 -15.01 -3.76
C ALA A 113 2.54 -15.11 -3.97
N GLN A 114 2.15 -15.67 -5.12
CA GLN A 114 0.76 -15.92 -5.48
C GLN A 114 0.52 -17.44 -5.52
N PRO A 115 -0.52 -17.96 -4.86
CA PRO A 115 -0.86 -19.38 -4.92
C PRO A 115 -1.07 -19.83 -6.38
N LEU A 116 -0.53 -20.99 -6.77
CA LEU A 116 -0.77 -21.58 -8.10
C LEU A 116 -2.22 -21.98 -8.31
N ARG A 117 -2.93 -22.26 -7.23
CA ARG A 117 -4.36 -22.48 -7.21
C ARG A 117 -4.95 -21.60 -6.11
N ALA A 118 -5.78 -20.67 -6.50
CA ALA A 118 -6.51 -19.85 -5.52
C ALA A 118 -7.40 -20.74 -4.64
N ALA A 119 -7.41 -20.46 -3.34
CA ALA A 119 -8.37 -21.10 -2.44
C ALA A 119 -9.80 -20.68 -2.82
N PRO A 120 -10.84 -21.48 -2.51
CA PRO A 120 -12.22 -21.01 -2.59
C PRO A 120 -12.38 -19.70 -1.81
N LEU A 121 -13.27 -18.81 -2.29
CA LEU A 121 -13.46 -17.50 -1.68
C LEU A 121 -13.79 -17.59 -0.19
N GLU A 122 -14.63 -18.53 0.19
CA GLU A 122 -15.04 -18.76 1.58
C GLU A 122 -13.82 -19.11 2.48
N ASP A 123 -12.88 -19.89 1.96
CA ASP A 123 -11.67 -20.26 2.69
C ASP A 123 -10.67 -19.10 2.78
N SER A 124 -10.61 -18.23 1.79
CA SER A 124 -9.76 -17.04 1.81
C SER A 124 -10.25 -15.95 2.77
N ILE A 125 -11.55 -15.96 3.10
CA ILE A 125 -12.18 -14.98 3.99
C ILE A 125 -12.19 -15.43 5.45
N LYS A 126 -12.28 -16.73 5.75
CA LYS A 126 -12.28 -17.24 7.13
C LYS A 126 -11.17 -16.68 8.04
N PRO A 127 -9.91 -16.51 7.56
CA PRO A 127 -8.83 -15.99 8.42
C PRO A 127 -9.05 -14.56 8.92
N PHE A 128 -9.88 -13.75 8.27
CA PHE A 128 -10.21 -12.41 8.77
C PHE A 128 -10.91 -12.46 10.13
N SER A 129 -11.72 -13.49 10.41
CA SER A 129 -12.37 -13.65 11.71
C SER A 129 -11.42 -14.01 12.85
N GLN A 130 -10.16 -14.34 12.53
CA GLN A 130 -9.12 -14.66 13.52
C GLN A 130 -8.25 -13.46 13.88
N LEU A 131 -8.46 -12.31 13.23
CA LEU A 131 -7.75 -11.07 13.56
C LEU A 131 -8.28 -10.52 14.90
N PRO A 132 -7.39 -10.07 15.80
CA PRO A 132 -7.82 -9.46 17.06
C PRO A 132 -8.48 -8.10 16.83
N GLY A 133 -9.40 -7.71 17.71
CA GLY A 133 -10.12 -6.44 17.61
C GLY A 133 -11.41 -6.55 16.80
N LYS A 134 -11.73 -5.54 15.97
CA LYS A 134 -12.97 -5.44 15.21
C LYS A 134 -12.66 -5.56 13.72
N VAL A 135 -13.34 -6.48 13.04
CA VAL A 135 -13.17 -6.70 11.59
C VAL A 135 -14.54 -6.69 10.90
N ALA A 136 -14.61 -5.99 9.79
CA ALA A 136 -15.77 -5.98 8.92
C ALA A 136 -15.33 -6.16 7.47
N LEU A 137 -16.05 -6.99 6.69
CA LEU A 137 -15.71 -7.30 5.31
C LEU A 137 -16.96 -7.60 4.49
N VAL A 138 -16.94 -7.20 3.22
CA VAL A 138 -17.90 -7.64 2.22
C VAL A 138 -17.19 -7.94 0.90
N VAL A 139 -17.67 -8.98 0.22
CA VAL A 139 -17.34 -9.30 -1.16
C VAL A 139 -18.63 -9.31 -1.96
N VAL A 140 -18.70 -8.45 -2.97
CA VAL A 140 -19.85 -8.32 -3.86
C VAL A 140 -19.45 -8.75 -5.28
N ALA A 141 -20.27 -9.48 -5.98
CA ALA A 141 -20.09 -9.86 -7.38
C ALA A 141 -21.40 -9.72 -8.15
N GLY A 142 -21.41 -8.87 -9.18
CA GLY A 142 -22.61 -8.61 -9.98
C GLY A 142 -23.79 -8.09 -9.15
N GLY A 143 -23.52 -7.25 -8.15
CA GLY A 143 -24.55 -6.70 -7.24
C GLY A 143 -25.01 -7.64 -6.11
N THR A 144 -24.46 -8.86 -6.03
CA THR A 144 -24.85 -9.85 -5.02
C THR A 144 -23.70 -10.08 -4.03
N THR A 145 -23.99 -10.08 -2.74
CA THR A 145 -23.01 -10.43 -1.69
C THR A 145 -22.65 -11.92 -1.83
N ARG A 146 -21.37 -12.20 -2.02
CA ARG A 146 -20.82 -13.56 -2.14
C ARG A 146 -20.28 -14.07 -0.82
N ALA A 147 -19.71 -13.16 -0.03
CA ALA A 147 -19.19 -13.47 1.30
C ALA A 147 -19.15 -12.20 2.14
N SER A 148 -19.25 -12.34 3.45
CA SER A 148 -19.20 -11.20 4.37
C SER A 148 -18.80 -11.63 5.79
N LEU A 149 -18.28 -10.66 6.53
CA LEU A 149 -18.05 -10.73 7.97
C LEU A 149 -18.43 -9.36 8.54
N ASN A 150 -19.46 -9.32 9.42
CA ASN A 150 -19.97 -8.09 10.03
C ASN A 150 -20.23 -6.96 9.00
N PRO A 151 -20.93 -7.19 7.88
CA PRO A 151 -21.01 -6.26 6.76
C PRO A 151 -21.67 -4.92 7.09
N ASP A 152 -22.51 -4.89 8.12
CA ASP A 152 -23.24 -3.70 8.58
C ASP A 152 -22.56 -3.00 9.77
N GLN A 153 -21.40 -3.49 10.21
CA GLN A 153 -20.65 -2.87 11.29
C GLN A 153 -19.84 -1.66 10.78
N PRO A 154 -20.16 -0.43 11.23
CA PRO A 154 -19.34 0.72 10.90
C PRO A 154 -18.06 0.70 11.72
N LEU A 155 -16.93 0.85 11.03
CA LEU A 155 -15.59 0.92 11.61
C LEU A 155 -14.88 2.19 11.12
N GLY A 156 -13.86 2.65 11.83
CA GLY A 156 -12.95 3.69 11.38
C GLY A 156 -12.21 3.21 10.13
N VAL A 157 -12.16 4.03 9.10
CA VAL A 157 -11.67 3.61 7.77
C VAL A 157 -10.44 4.38 7.30
N GLY A 158 -9.90 5.28 8.14
CA GLY A 158 -8.81 6.14 7.73
C GLY A 158 -9.12 6.82 6.38
N SER A 159 -8.14 6.99 5.55
CA SER A 159 -8.28 7.70 4.27
C SER A 159 -9.29 7.12 3.26
N ALA A 160 -9.94 5.98 3.54
CA ALA A 160 -11.01 5.50 2.66
C ALA A 160 -12.25 6.42 2.69
N PHE A 161 -12.39 7.28 3.71
CA PHE A 161 -13.42 8.33 3.76
C PHE A 161 -13.40 9.25 2.54
N LYS A 162 -12.27 9.39 1.84
CA LYS A 162 -12.10 10.21 0.64
C LYS A 162 -13.00 9.77 -0.51
N LEU A 163 -13.52 8.53 -0.46
CA LEU A 163 -14.56 8.06 -1.36
C LEU A 163 -15.85 8.90 -1.24
N ALA A 164 -16.23 9.35 -0.04
CA ALA A 164 -17.40 10.20 0.12
C ALA A 164 -17.16 11.61 -0.48
N ILE A 165 -15.94 12.15 -0.34
CA ILE A 165 -15.57 13.46 -0.92
C ILE A 165 -15.62 13.42 -2.45
N ILE A 166 -14.97 12.40 -3.07
CA ILE A 166 -14.95 12.31 -4.53
C ILE A 166 -16.35 12.02 -5.08
N SER A 167 -17.19 11.28 -4.36
CA SER A 167 -18.58 11.04 -4.73
C SER A 167 -19.41 12.34 -4.73
N ALA A 168 -19.26 13.17 -3.68
CA ALA A 168 -19.92 14.47 -3.60
C ALA A 168 -19.46 15.41 -4.73
N LEU A 169 -18.13 15.51 -4.95
CA LEU A 169 -17.57 16.32 -6.03
C LEU A 169 -18.07 15.85 -7.40
N ASN A 170 -18.10 14.52 -7.65
CA ASN A 170 -18.60 13.98 -8.90
C ASN A 170 -20.08 14.33 -9.14
N ALA A 171 -20.91 14.32 -8.09
CA ALA A 171 -22.31 14.76 -8.17
C ALA A 171 -22.42 16.25 -8.49
N GLU A 172 -21.60 17.12 -7.89
CA GLU A 172 -21.57 18.56 -8.18
C GLU A 172 -21.11 18.85 -9.63
N ILE A 173 -20.16 18.07 -10.14
CA ILE A 173 -19.71 18.14 -11.54
C ILE A 173 -20.80 17.65 -12.51
N ALA A 174 -21.47 16.55 -12.19
CA ALA A 174 -22.62 16.06 -12.96
C ALA A 174 -23.76 17.09 -13.00
N ALA A 175 -23.95 17.84 -11.90
CA ALA A 175 -24.89 18.95 -11.81
C ALA A 175 -24.39 20.25 -12.49
N LYS A 176 -23.21 20.24 -13.14
CA LYS A 176 -22.56 21.38 -13.84
C LYS A 176 -22.25 22.57 -12.93
N LYS A 177 -22.10 22.37 -11.63
CA LYS A 177 -21.68 23.41 -10.68
C LYS A 177 -20.18 23.59 -10.67
N HIS A 178 -19.46 22.52 -10.98
CA HIS A 178 -18.00 22.48 -11.12
C HIS A 178 -17.58 21.74 -12.39
N HIS A 179 -16.29 21.86 -12.77
CA HIS A 179 -15.68 21.18 -13.90
C HIS A 179 -14.33 20.60 -13.51
N TRP A 180 -13.94 19.44 -14.06
CA TRP A 180 -12.66 18.79 -13.72
C TRP A 180 -11.44 19.65 -14.03
N ASP A 181 -11.49 20.46 -15.07
CA ASP A 181 -10.45 21.42 -15.50
C ASP A 181 -10.54 22.79 -14.79
N GLN A 182 -11.52 22.99 -13.92
CA GLN A 182 -11.62 24.19 -13.10
C GLN A 182 -10.37 24.38 -12.26
N VAL A 183 -9.74 25.56 -12.41
CA VAL A 183 -8.56 25.93 -11.64
C VAL A 183 -8.95 26.62 -10.34
N VAL A 184 -8.36 26.19 -9.26
CA VAL A 184 -8.42 26.82 -7.93
C VAL A 184 -7.01 27.15 -7.45
N LEU A 185 -6.88 28.16 -6.60
CA LEU A 185 -5.61 28.53 -5.99
C LEU A 185 -5.47 27.82 -4.63
N LEU A 186 -4.31 27.19 -4.38
CA LEU A 186 -4.05 26.49 -3.13
C LEU A 186 -4.22 27.44 -1.94
N ASN A 187 -5.27 27.21 -1.15
CA ASN A 187 -5.51 27.97 0.07
C ASN A 187 -4.70 27.39 1.23
N PRO A 188 -3.91 28.20 1.97
CA PRO A 188 -3.17 27.71 3.14
C PRO A 188 -4.06 27.06 4.22
N ALA A 189 -5.34 27.44 4.32
CA ALA A 189 -6.30 26.81 5.24
C ALA A 189 -6.60 25.33 4.91
N TRP A 190 -6.35 24.89 3.69
CA TRP A 190 -6.52 23.49 3.28
C TRP A 190 -5.31 22.60 3.64
N LYS A 191 -4.15 23.23 3.97
CA LYS A 191 -2.94 22.47 4.29
C LYS A 191 -3.13 21.64 5.57
N SER A 192 -2.79 20.37 5.46
CA SER A 192 -2.96 19.38 6.51
C SER A 192 -1.67 18.58 6.75
N LEU A 193 -1.69 17.65 7.70
CA LEU A 193 -0.58 16.73 7.92
C LEU A 193 -0.44 15.71 6.77
N PRO A 194 0.68 15.00 6.63
CA PRO A 194 0.82 13.90 5.68
C PRO A 194 -0.31 12.85 5.91
N SER A 195 -0.72 12.14 4.86
CA SER A 195 -0.06 11.82 3.58
C SER A 195 -0.20 12.90 2.51
N GLY A 196 0.52 12.68 1.41
CA GLY A 196 0.54 13.52 0.23
C GLY A 196 1.62 14.59 0.22
N VAL A 197 1.70 15.34 -0.86
CA VAL A 197 2.78 16.28 -1.17
C VAL A 197 2.33 17.73 -1.30
N ILE A 198 1.04 17.98 -1.60
CA ILE A 198 0.52 19.33 -1.90
C ILE A 198 0.73 20.32 -0.74
N ARG A 199 0.74 19.82 0.51
CA ARG A 199 1.02 20.66 1.70
C ARG A 199 2.33 21.44 1.62
N THR A 200 3.32 20.93 0.86
CA THR A 200 4.65 21.54 0.69
C THR A 200 4.71 22.54 -0.46
N TRP A 201 3.66 22.61 -1.28
CA TRP A 201 3.64 23.49 -2.43
C TRP A 201 3.38 24.93 -1.98
N PRO A 202 3.87 25.93 -2.76
CA PRO A 202 3.63 27.34 -2.45
C PRO A 202 2.13 27.64 -2.36
N ASP A 203 1.76 28.54 -1.45
CA ASP A 203 0.42 29.09 -1.40
C ASP A 203 0.06 29.75 -2.74
N GLN A 204 -1.21 29.75 -3.08
CA GLN A 204 -1.72 30.28 -4.35
C GLN A 204 -1.24 29.49 -5.60
N THR A 205 -0.64 28.30 -5.45
CA THR A 205 -0.36 27.42 -6.60
C THR A 205 -1.67 27.09 -7.32
N PRO A 206 -1.77 27.34 -8.65
CA PRO A 206 -2.96 26.99 -9.42
C PRO A 206 -3.05 25.46 -9.62
N LEU A 207 -4.20 24.90 -9.28
CA LEU A 207 -4.48 23.46 -9.36
C LEU A 207 -5.83 23.23 -9.98
N THR A 208 -5.97 22.23 -10.86
CA THR A 208 -7.28 21.81 -11.34
C THR A 208 -7.96 20.89 -10.33
N LEU A 209 -9.28 20.79 -10.37
CA LEU A 209 -10.02 19.82 -9.56
C LEU A 209 -9.61 18.38 -9.89
N ALA A 210 -9.28 18.10 -11.17
CA ALA A 210 -8.75 16.81 -11.58
C ALA A 210 -7.39 16.51 -10.92
N THR A 211 -6.47 17.49 -10.84
CA THR A 211 -5.19 17.34 -10.14
C THR A 211 -5.41 17.01 -8.66
N LEU A 212 -6.27 17.78 -7.99
CA LEU A 212 -6.60 17.54 -6.58
C LEU A 212 -7.22 16.14 -6.38
N ALA A 213 -8.14 15.71 -7.25
CA ALA A 213 -8.76 14.39 -7.18
C ALA A 213 -7.74 13.26 -7.39
N ASN A 214 -6.82 13.41 -8.37
CA ASN A 214 -5.77 12.45 -8.64
C ASN A 214 -4.85 12.28 -7.41
N GLU A 215 -4.40 13.37 -6.81
CA GLU A 215 -3.54 13.33 -5.63
C GLU A 215 -4.28 12.79 -4.39
N MET A 216 -5.55 13.23 -4.17
CA MET A 216 -6.38 12.74 -3.07
C MET A 216 -6.56 11.23 -3.11
N ILE A 217 -6.76 10.65 -4.27
CA ILE A 217 -7.05 9.22 -4.42
C ILE A 217 -5.76 8.40 -4.54
N SER A 218 -4.84 8.76 -5.46
CA SER A 218 -3.69 7.91 -5.80
C SER A 218 -2.64 7.80 -4.70
N ILE A 219 -2.28 8.92 -4.07
CA ILE A 219 -1.31 8.98 -2.96
C ILE A 219 -1.95 9.40 -1.64
N SER A 220 -3.29 9.47 -1.63
CA SER A 220 -4.05 9.78 -0.41
C SER A 220 -3.75 11.17 0.18
N ASP A 221 -3.45 12.18 -0.66
CA ASP A 221 -3.09 13.53 -0.21
C ASP A 221 -4.19 14.15 0.66
N ASN A 222 -3.84 14.54 1.89
CA ASN A 222 -4.76 15.09 2.87
C ASN A 222 -5.12 16.55 2.57
N THR A 223 -4.15 17.32 2.04
CA THR A 223 -4.40 18.71 1.63
C THR A 223 -5.36 18.77 0.43
N ALA A 224 -5.21 17.83 -0.52
CA ALA A 224 -6.16 17.68 -1.61
C ALA A 224 -7.56 17.29 -1.11
N ALA A 225 -7.64 16.42 -0.09
CA ALA A 225 -8.91 16.02 0.51
C ALA A 225 -9.63 17.22 1.17
N ASP A 226 -8.92 18.01 1.95
CA ASP A 226 -9.48 19.17 2.64
C ASP A 226 -9.88 20.28 1.63
N ALA A 227 -9.09 20.48 0.55
CA ALA A 227 -9.47 21.35 -0.55
C ALA A 227 -10.77 20.89 -1.21
N LEU A 228 -10.86 19.62 -1.59
CA LEU A 228 -12.05 19.09 -2.27
C LEU A 228 -13.28 18.99 -1.35
N LEU A 229 -13.10 18.74 -0.06
CA LEU A 229 -14.18 18.83 0.93
C LEU A 229 -14.76 20.27 1.00
N SER A 230 -13.88 21.27 1.01
CA SER A 230 -14.27 22.67 0.99
C SER A 230 -15.02 23.04 -0.28
N ILE A 231 -14.57 22.57 -1.44
CA ILE A 231 -15.13 22.90 -2.77
C ILE A 231 -16.46 22.16 -3.02
N ALA A 232 -16.51 20.85 -2.73
CA ALA A 232 -17.73 20.06 -2.86
C ALA A 232 -18.83 20.48 -1.86
N GLY A 233 -18.40 21.12 -0.77
CA GLY A 233 -19.27 21.51 0.34
C GLY A 233 -19.49 20.39 1.35
N ARG A 234 -19.18 20.67 2.62
CA ARG A 234 -19.32 19.72 3.73
C ARG A 234 -20.71 19.09 3.80
N ASP A 235 -21.77 19.89 3.64
CA ASP A 235 -23.15 19.41 3.72
C ASP A 235 -23.49 18.40 2.62
N ASN A 236 -22.91 18.55 1.42
CA ASN A 236 -23.07 17.59 0.32
C ASN A 236 -22.38 16.26 0.64
N VAL A 237 -21.20 16.31 1.27
CA VAL A 237 -20.50 15.09 1.73
C VAL A 237 -21.25 14.42 2.87
N GLU A 238 -21.81 15.20 3.81
CA GLU A 238 -22.63 14.70 4.92
C GLU A 238 -23.97 14.10 4.47
N ALA A 239 -24.51 14.54 3.35
CA ALA A 239 -25.70 13.90 2.75
C ALA A 239 -25.39 12.48 2.28
N ILE A 240 -24.16 12.23 1.80
CA ILE A 240 -23.66 10.91 1.38
C ILE A 240 -23.24 10.07 2.59
N ALA A 241 -22.63 10.68 3.59
CA ALA A 241 -22.06 10.03 4.78
C ALA A 241 -22.68 10.53 6.09
N PRO A 242 -24.00 10.36 6.32
CA PRO A 242 -24.75 11.00 7.40
C PRO A 242 -24.29 10.60 8.82
N ARG A 243 -23.65 9.45 8.97
CA ARG A 243 -23.07 8.99 10.25
C ARG A 243 -21.91 9.87 10.69
N ASN A 244 -21.21 10.51 9.75
CA ASN A 244 -20.01 11.32 10.00
C ASN A 244 -20.33 12.81 10.11
N ARG A 245 -21.31 13.20 10.95
CA ARG A 245 -21.71 14.60 11.16
C ARG A 245 -21.18 15.16 12.47
N PRO A 246 -20.47 16.31 12.43
CA PRO A 246 -19.97 16.98 11.24
C PRO A 246 -18.88 16.15 10.57
N PHE A 247 -18.82 16.19 9.23
CA PHE A 247 -17.76 15.52 8.47
C PHE A 247 -16.45 16.30 8.62
N LEU A 248 -15.52 15.78 9.39
CA LEU A 248 -14.25 16.45 9.67
C LEU A 248 -13.38 16.55 8.41
N SER A 249 -12.66 17.66 8.26
CA SER A 249 -11.47 17.71 7.42
C SER A 249 -10.33 16.92 8.09
N THR A 250 -9.29 16.61 7.34
CA THR A 250 -8.11 15.94 7.93
C THR A 250 -7.39 16.86 8.90
N ARG A 251 -7.36 18.17 8.60
CA ARG A 251 -6.83 19.20 9.50
C ARG A 251 -7.56 19.22 10.83
N GLU A 252 -8.89 19.24 10.82
CA GLU A 252 -9.72 19.25 12.04
C GLU A 252 -9.51 17.95 12.85
N ALA A 253 -9.48 16.79 12.19
CA ALA A 253 -9.27 15.52 12.86
C ALA A 253 -7.91 15.45 13.56
N PHE A 254 -6.82 15.82 12.87
CA PHE A 254 -5.48 15.85 13.47
C PHE A 254 -5.37 16.87 14.61
N THR A 255 -6.00 18.04 14.46
CA THR A 255 -6.01 19.06 15.52
C THR A 255 -6.71 18.54 16.78
N LEU A 256 -7.82 17.82 16.64
CA LEU A 256 -8.52 17.19 17.77
C LEU A 256 -7.69 16.08 18.42
N LYS A 257 -6.91 15.33 17.64
CA LYS A 257 -6.05 14.24 18.14
C LYS A 257 -4.76 14.74 18.83
N ASP A 258 -4.45 16.05 18.75
CA ASP A 258 -3.29 16.61 19.43
C ASP A 258 -3.49 16.54 20.96
N PRO A 259 -2.55 15.93 21.72
CA PRO A 259 -2.61 15.92 23.18
C PRO A 259 -2.70 17.33 23.80
N ALA A 260 -2.14 18.36 23.16
CA ALA A 260 -2.26 19.75 23.60
C ALA A 260 -3.72 20.24 23.59
N ASN A 261 -4.59 19.62 22.79
CA ASN A 261 -6.00 19.98 22.64
C ASN A 261 -6.95 19.04 23.43
N ALA A 262 -6.45 18.31 24.43
CA ALA A 262 -7.21 17.30 25.17
C ALA A 262 -8.52 17.83 25.77
N ALA A 263 -8.55 19.09 26.24
CA ALA A 263 -9.78 19.73 26.78
C ALA A 263 -10.81 19.96 25.66
N LEU A 264 -10.39 20.38 24.47
CA LEU A 264 -11.27 20.56 23.31
C LEU A 264 -11.78 19.21 22.81
N LEU A 265 -10.92 18.20 22.76
CA LEU A 265 -11.31 16.83 22.42
C LEU A 265 -12.38 16.29 23.36
N ALA A 266 -12.24 16.52 24.66
CA ALA A 266 -13.24 16.12 25.66
C ALA A 266 -14.60 16.81 25.43
N ARG A 267 -14.60 18.12 25.10
CA ARG A 267 -15.81 18.87 24.72
C ARG A 267 -16.43 18.32 23.43
N TYR A 268 -15.61 18.03 22.43
CA TYR A 268 -16.08 17.47 21.16
C TYR A 268 -16.72 16.09 21.34
N ARG A 269 -16.12 15.23 22.18
CA ARG A 269 -16.68 13.91 22.51
C ARG A 269 -18.02 13.99 23.22
N ALA A 270 -18.16 14.93 24.14
CA ALA A 270 -19.38 15.12 24.92
C ALA A 270 -20.53 15.76 24.13
N ALA A 271 -20.23 16.42 23.00
CA ALA A 271 -21.22 17.14 22.21
C ALA A 271 -21.97 16.19 21.24
N ASP A 272 -23.24 16.50 20.98
CA ASP A 272 -24.01 15.95 19.88
C ASP A 272 -23.53 16.49 18.50
N PRO A 273 -24.03 15.98 17.37
CA PRO A 273 -23.56 16.46 16.07
C PRO A 273 -23.70 17.97 15.85
N ALA A 274 -24.73 18.60 16.37
CA ALA A 274 -24.92 20.05 16.26
C ALA A 274 -23.91 20.81 17.12
N GLY A 275 -23.69 20.37 18.36
CA GLY A 275 -22.68 20.91 19.26
C GLY A 275 -21.26 20.73 18.72
N ARG A 276 -20.94 19.57 18.11
CA ARG A 276 -19.65 19.33 17.41
C ARG A 276 -19.44 20.33 16.27
N ARG A 277 -20.47 20.62 15.48
CA ARG A 277 -20.39 21.63 14.38
C ARG A 277 -20.07 23.02 14.90
N VAL A 278 -20.61 23.40 16.07
CA VAL A 278 -20.32 24.70 16.71
C VAL A 278 -18.83 24.81 17.13
N LEU A 279 -18.17 23.70 17.40
CA LEU A 279 -16.75 23.69 17.77
C LEU A 279 -15.79 23.79 16.58
N LEU A 280 -16.23 23.53 15.33
CA LEU A 280 -15.35 23.55 14.16
C LEU A 280 -14.59 24.89 13.98
N PRO A 281 -15.19 26.07 14.09
CA PRO A 281 -14.46 27.33 13.98
C PRO A 281 -13.36 27.52 15.04
N GLU A 282 -13.54 26.97 16.26
CA GLU A 282 -12.50 26.98 17.29
C GLU A 282 -11.35 26.05 16.91
N ILE A 283 -11.66 24.85 16.39
CA ILE A 283 -10.67 23.88 15.91
C ILE A 283 -9.83 24.47 14.76
N ASP A 284 -10.48 25.16 13.81
CA ASP A 284 -9.84 25.75 12.62
C ASP A 284 -8.84 26.86 12.95
N GLN A 285 -9.00 27.54 14.10
CA GLN A 285 -8.08 28.58 14.57
C GLN A 285 -6.79 28.02 15.21
N LEU A 286 -6.77 26.73 15.53
CA LEU A 286 -5.62 26.10 16.17
C LEU A 286 -4.55 25.74 15.13
N PRO A 287 -3.26 25.77 15.51
CA PRO A 287 -2.20 25.29 14.65
C PRO A 287 -2.33 23.79 14.40
N LEU A 288 -1.86 23.33 13.25
CA LEU A 288 -1.65 21.89 13.04
C LEU A 288 -0.64 21.35 14.06
N PRO A 289 -0.88 20.14 14.60
CA PRO A 289 0.08 19.50 15.48
C PRO A 289 1.37 19.13 14.75
N ASP A 290 2.43 18.86 15.52
CA ASP A 290 3.63 18.24 14.96
C ASP A 290 3.30 16.80 14.53
N ALA A 291 3.64 16.45 13.29
CA ALA A 291 3.44 15.10 12.78
C ALA A 291 4.17 14.02 13.60
N ALA A 292 5.22 14.40 14.33
CA ALA A 292 5.98 13.49 15.20
C ALA A 292 5.13 12.86 16.31
N ILE A 293 4.04 13.49 16.76
CA ILE A 293 3.15 12.90 17.77
C ILE A 293 2.46 11.61 17.28
N PHE A 294 2.32 11.44 15.96
CA PHE A 294 1.74 10.25 15.34
C PHE A 294 2.81 9.21 14.91
N ALA A 295 4.10 9.52 15.08
CA ALA A 295 5.21 8.66 14.63
C ALA A 295 5.44 7.45 15.53
N SER A 296 4.84 7.39 16.72
CA SER A 296 4.97 6.26 17.65
C SER A 296 4.39 4.96 17.09
N GLY A 297 3.47 5.04 16.14
CA GLY A 297 2.71 3.88 15.65
C GLY A 297 1.60 3.42 16.61
N GLU A 298 1.43 4.08 17.76
CA GLU A 298 0.37 3.77 18.70
C GLU A 298 -0.96 4.43 18.28
N PRO A 299 -2.11 3.75 18.47
CA PRO A 299 -3.43 4.32 18.23
C PRO A 299 -3.70 5.56 19.06
N VAL A 300 -4.15 6.64 18.40
CA VAL A 300 -4.49 7.91 19.08
C VAL A 300 -5.90 8.31 18.72
N ALA A 301 -6.79 8.38 19.73
CA ALA A 301 -8.17 8.86 19.60
C ALA A 301 -8.89 8.26 18.36
N THR A 302 -8.88 6.93 18.24
CA THR A 302 -9.50 6.18 17.13
C THR A 302 -11.02 6.33 17.04
N ASP A 303 -11.63 7.00 18.02
CA ASP A 303 -13.01 7.45 18.00
C ASP A 303 -13.21 8.80 17.25
N ILE A 304 -12.11 9.50 16.92
CA ILE A 304 -12.09 10.67 16.04
C ILE A 304 -11.68 10.20 14.65
N GLU A 305 -12.60 9.54 13.97
CA GLU A 305 -12.42 8.90 12.67
C GLU A 305 -13.67 9.10 11.80
N TRP A 306 -13.58 8.67 10.56
CA TRP A 306 -14.70 8.53 9.64
C TRP A 306 -15.15 7.07 9.63
N PHE A 307 -16.39 6.84 9.97
CA PHE A 307 -16.95 5.51 10.15
C PHE A 307 -17.84 5.11 8.99
N PHE A 308 -17.50 3.99 8.36
CA PHE A 308 -18.27 3.39 7.27
C PHE A 308 -18.39 1.88 7.45
N THR A 309 -19.47 1.33 6.95
CA THR A 309 -19.58 -0.13 6.74
C THR A 309 -18.86 -0.51 5.44
N PRO A 310 -18.38 -1.77 5.28
CA PRO A 310 -17.82 -2.22 4.01
C PRO A 310 -18.84 -2.17 2.86
N VAL A 311 -20.12 -2.31 3.13
CA VAL A 311 -21.21 -2.17 2.13
C VAL A 311 -21.30 -0.72 1.62
N GLU A 312 -21.26 0.27 2.53
CA GLU A 312 -21.23 1.70 2.15
C GLU A 312 -20.02 2.03 1.29
N LEU A 313 -18.84 1.53 1.66
CA LEU A 313 -17.61 1.76 0.89
C LEU A 313 -17.66 1.11 -0.51
N CYS A 314 -18.22 -0.11 -0.62
CA CYS A 314 -18.45 -0.73 -1.92
C CYS A 314 -19.43 0.08 -2.79
N THR A 315 -20.50 0.62 -2.20
CA THR A 315 -21.43 1.49 -2.91
C THR A 315 -20.77 2.77 -3.40
N LEU A 316 -19.96 3.41 -2.56
CA LEU A 316 -19.24 4.64 -2.90
C LEU A 316 -18.23 4.41 -4.03
N ILE A 317 -17.38 3.39 -3.90
CA ILE A 317 -16.34 3.15 -4.91
C ILE A 317 -16.94 2.72 -6.25
N ASP A 318 -18.04 1.96 -6.24
CA ASP A 318 -18.76 1.54 -7.45
C ASP A 318 -19.31 2.74 -8.22
N GLY A 319 -19.83 3.74 -7.51
CA GLY A 319 -20.37 4.97 -8.11
C GLY A 319 -19.31 5.88 -8.75
N VAL A 320 -18.02 5.72 -8.42
CA VAL A 320 -16.93 6.56 -8.92
C VAL A 320 -15.80 5.78 -9.61
N ARG A 321 -15.92 4.46 -9.76
CA ARG A 321 -14.87 3.56 -10.29
C ARG A 321 -14.35 3.97 -11.67
N ASP A 322 -15.19 4.61 -12.50
CA ASP A 322 -14.87 4.99 -13.88
C ASP A 322 -14.09 6.32 -13.95
N LEU A 323 -13.95 7.05 -12.85
CA LEU A 323 -13.14 8.25 -12.79
C LEU A 323 -11.66 7.90 -12.94
N GLY A 324 -10.93 8.66 -13.77
CA GLY A 324 -9.49 8.44 -13.99
C GLY A 324 -8.68 8.42 -12.70
N ALA A 325 -9.00 9.28 -11.72
CA ALA A 325 -8.36 9.32 -10.41
C ALA A 325 -8.39 7.97 -9.69
N MET A 326 -9.47 7.19 -9.82
CA MET A 326 -9.65 5.90 -9.14
C MET A 326 -8.78 4.79 -9.72
N GLN A 327 -8.27 4.95 -10.96
CA GLN A 327 -7.56 3.91 -11.71
C GLN A 327 -6.03 4.06 -11.66
N ILE A 328 -5.52 5.14 -11.06
CA ILE A 328 -4.07 5.43 -11.00
C ILE A 328 -3.37 4.41 -10.10
N ASN A 329 -3.89 4.19 -8.89
CA ASN A 329 -3.34 3.27 -7.90
C ASN A 329 -4.21 1.99 -7.84
N PRO A 330 -3.69 0.82 -8.21
CA PRO A 330 -4.46 -0.43 -8.16
C PRO A 330 -4.53 -1.06 -6.77
N GLY A 331 -3.91 -0.43 -5.74
CA GLY A 331 -3.71 -1.08 -4.46
C GLY A 331 -2.88 -2.36 -4.60
N VAL A 332 -3.36 -3.43 -4.00
CA VAL A 332 -2.73 -4.77 -4.07
C VAL A 332 -3.32 -5.65 -5.18
N ALA A 333 -4.29 -5.16 -5.95
CA ALA A 333 -4.87 -5.92 -7.05
C ALA A 333 -3.89 -6.04 -8.23
N ILE A 334 -3.83 -7.22 -8.84
CA ILE A 334 -2.91 -7.50 -9.95
C ILE A 334 -3.55 -7.04 -11.27
N LYS A 335 -2.97 -6.02 -11.91
CA LYS A 335 -3.52 -5.39 -13.13
C LYS A 335 -3.84 -6.37 -14.26
N LYS A 336 -3.03 -7.41 -14.46
CA LYS A 336 -3.24 -8.39 -15.54
C LYS A 336 -4.51 -9.25 -15.37
N ASP A 337 -5.03 -9.35 -14.16
CA ASP A 337 -6.17 -10.23 -13.86
C ASP A 337 -7.52 -9.55 -14.12
N TRP A 338 -7.53 -8.22 -14.27
CA TRP A 338 -8.73 -7.41 -14.38
C TRP A 338 -8.70 -6.48 -15.59
N GLN A 339 -9.87 -6.16 -16.13
CA GLN A 339 -10.02 -5.14 -17.16
C GLN A 339 -9.82 -3.74 -16.57
N GLN A 340 -10.36 -3.52 -15.37
CA GLN A 340 -10.30 -2.24 -14.67
C GLN A 340 -10.19 -2.48 -13.16
N ILE A 341 -9.42 -1.61 -12.51
CA ILE A 341 -9.26 -1.61 -11.06
C ILE A 341 -9.47 -0.18 -10.58
N ALA A 342 -10.34 0.01 -9.61
CA ALA A 342 -10.48 1.23 -8.83
C ALA A 342 -10.16 0.90 -7.36
N TYR A 343 -9.34 1.72 -6.73
CA TYR A 343 -8.86 1.45 -5.37
C TYR A 343 -8.85 2.70 -4.51
N LYS A 344 -9.22 2.55 -3.25
CA LYS A 344 -8.92 3.49 -2.18
C LYS A 344 -8.76 2.75 -0.87
N GLY A 345 -7.61 2.88 -0.25
CA GLY A 345 -7.37 2.40 1.09
C GLY A 345 -7.27 3.54 2.10
N GLY A 346 -7.23 3.19 3.38
CA GLY A 346 -6.99 4.09 4.48
C GLY A 346 -6.30 3.39 5.63
N SER A 347 -5.37 4.09 6.27
CA SER A 347 -4.66 3.58 7.44
C SER A 347 -4.26 4.70 8.37
N GLU A 348 -4.31 4.39 9.65
CA GLU A 348 -3.61 5.06 10.75
C GLU A 348 -3.34 4.02 11.83
N PRO A 349 -2.53 4.31 12.84
CA PRO A 349 -2.32 3.36 13.94
C PRO A 349 -3.64 2.85 14.51
N GLY A 350 -3.83 1.52 14.50
CA GLY A 350 -5.07 0.88 14.97
C GLY A 350 -6.23 0.85 13.96
N VAL A 351 -6.08 1.44 12.76
CA VAL A 351 -7.12 1.50 11.72
C VAL A 351 -6.55 1.12 10.37
N LEU A 352 -7.14 0.15 9.69
CA LEU A 352 -6.76 -0.24 8.33
C LEU A 352 -7.99 -0.62 7.51
N ASN A 353 -8.13 -0.01 6.33
CA ASN A 353 -9.13 -0.34 5.34
C ASN A 353 -8.52 -0.53 3.95
N LEU A 354 -9.01 -1.52 3.23
CA LEU A 354 -8.75 -1.72 1.80
C LEU A 354 -10.09 -1.87 1.08
N THR A 355 -10.33 -1.05 0.08
CA THR A 355 -11.55 -1.08 -0.73
C THR A 355 -11.19 -1.04 -2.20
N THR A 356 -11.62 -2.08 -2.94
CA THR A 356 -11.29 -2.26 -4.36
C THR A 356 -12.54 -2.61 -5.14
N ALA A 357 -12.84 -1.85 -6.19
CA ALA A 357 -13.80 -2.23 -7.22
C ALA A 357 -13.04 -2.76 -8.44
N LEU A 358 -13.54 -3.86 -9.00
CA LEU A 358 -12.89 -4.62 -10.05
C LEU A 358 -13.87 -4.88 -11.19
N THR A 359 -13.40 -4.78 -12.43
CA THR A 359 -14.18 -5.21 -13.60
C THR A 359 -13.45 -6.36 -14.27
N ALA A 360 -14.09 -7.50 -14.35
CA ALA A 360 -13.58 -8.66 -15.08
C ALA A 360 -13.60 -8.42 -16.59
N ARG A 361 -12.88 -9.24 -17.35
CA ARG A 361 -12.90 -9.19 -18.84
C ARG A 361 -14.25 -9.52 -19.44
N SER A 362 -15.10 -10.24 -18.72
CA SER A 362 -16.52 -10.48 -19.06
C SER A 362 -17.41 -9.24 -18.89
N GLY A 363 -16.87 -8.15 -18.33
CA GLY A 363 -17.65 -6.96 -17.96
C GLY A 363 -18.35 -7.05 -16.60
N ARG A 364 -18.26 -8.19 -15.90
CA ARG A 364 -18.84 -8.33 -14.57
C ARG A 364 -18.11 -7.52 -13.52
N HIS A 365 -18.84 -6.86 -12.63
CA HIS A 365 -18.30 -6.02 -11.56
C HIS A 365 -18.20 -6.77 -10.24
N TYR A 366 -17.13 -6.46 -9.51
CA TYR A 366 -16.87 -6.98 -8.18
C TYR A 366 -16.44 -5.83 -7.26
N CYS A 367 -16.74 -5.97 -5.98
CA CYS A 367 -16.15 -5.12 -4.93
C CYS A 367 -15.70 -5.97 -3.77
N VAL A 368 -14.54 -5.63 -3.23
CA VAL A 368 -14.07 -6.12 -1.94
C VAL A 368 -13.79 -4.91 -1.07
N SER A 369 -14.38 -4.87 0.12
CA SER A 369 -14.04 -3.89 1.15
C SER A 369 -13.79 -4.63 2.46
N ALA A 370 -12.64 -4.40 3.08
CA ALA A 370 -12.28 -4.98 4.37
C ALA A 370 -11.71 -3.90 5.28
N THR A 371 -12.16 -3.89 6.54
CA THR A 371 -11.73 -2.96 7.57
C THR A 371 -11.32 -3.73 8.82
N TRP A 372 -10.19 -3.32 9.42
CA TRP A 372 -9.70 -3.84 10.69
C TRP A 372 -9.39 -2.68 11.64
N ASN A 373 -10.00 -2.71 12.84
CA ASN A 373 -9.71 -1.75 13.91
C ASN A 373 -9.26 -2.48 15.17
N ASN A 374 -8.27 -1.90 15.87
CA ASN A 374 -7.82 -2.40 17.17
C ASN A 374 -7.27 -1.24 18.01
N ASP A 375 -7.22 -1.43 19.32
CA ASP A 375 -6.66 -0.46 20.28
C ASP A 375 -5.13 -0.61 20.44
N VAL A 376 -4.50 -1.45 19.64
CA VAL A 376 -3.05 -1.68 19.52
C VAL A 376 -2.63 -1.61 18.06
N PRO A 377 -1.32 -1.42 17.77
CA PRO A 377 -0.82 -1.44 16.39
C PRO A 377 -1.21 -2.72 15.65
N LEU A 378 -1.54 -2.58 14.37
CA LEU A 378 -1.98 -3.68 13.51
C LEU A 378 -0.80 -4.36 12.83
N ASP A 379 -0.93 -5.66 12.54
CA ASP A 379 -0.05 -6.36 11.60
C ASP A 379 -0.56 -6.15 10.17
N ASP A 380 -0.21 -4.99 9.61
CA ASP A 380 -0.62 -4.59 8.27
C ASP A 380 -0.24 -5.63 7.22
N LYS A 381 0.94 -6.26 7.34
CA LYS A 381 1.41 -7.28 6.39
C LYS A 381 0.48 -8.48 6.36
N LYS A 382 0.03 -8.92 7.54
CA LYS A 382 -0.94 -10.01 7.65
C LYS A 382 -2.26 -9.65 6.99
N PHE A 383 -2.76 -8.43 7.22
CA PHE A 383 -4.02 -7.98 6.63
C PHE A 383 -3.93 -7.84 5.10
N PHE A 384 -2.84 -7.28 4.59
CA PHE A 384 -2.59 -7.21 3.14
C PHE A 384 -2.56 -8.60 2.51
N ALA A 385 -1.87 -9.57 3.12
CA ALA A 385 -1.80 -10.94 2.61
C ALA A 385 -3.18 -11.64 2.57
N LEU A 386 -4.02 -11.43 3.58
CA LEU A 386 -5.39 -11.94 3.59
C LEU A 386 -6.25 -11.31 2.48
N TYR A 387 -6.10 -10.00 2.29
CA TYR A 387 -6.85 -9.28 1.27
C TYR A 387 -6.41 -9.69 -0.15
N GLU A 388 -5.11 -9.84 -0.39
CA GLU A 388 -4.55 -10.37 -1.65
C GLU A 388 -5.08 -11.78 -1.95
N ALA A 389 -5.18 -12.66 -0.93
CA ALA A 389 -5.73 -13.98 -1.09
C ALA A 389 -7.21 -13.96 -1.53
N ALA A 390 -8.01 -13.05 -0.95
CA ALA A 390 -9.41 -12.86 -1.35
C ALA A 390 -9.52 -12.36 -2.80
N LEU A 391 -8.70 -11.37 -3.20
CA LEU A 391 -8.66 -10.87 -4.58
C LEU A 391 -8.23 -11.96 -5.58
N SER A 392 -7.24 -12.80 -5.22
CA SER A 392 -6.77 -13.91 -6.05
C SER A 392 -7.86 -14.98 -6.25
N SER A 393 -8.64 -15.26 -5.19
CA SER A 393 -9.79 -16.17 -5.28
C SER A 393 -10.85 -15.65 -6.24
N LEU A 394 -11.17 -14.35 -6.15
CA LEU A 394 -12.12 -13.71 -7.08
C LEU A 394 -11.61 -13.70 -8.52
N ALA A 395 -10.31 -13.43 -8.74
CA ALA A 395 -9.74 -13.45 -10.08
C ALA A 395 -9.82 -14.84 -10.72
N ALA A 396 -9.56 -15.90 -9.92
CA ALA A 396 -9.69 -17.28 -10.38
C ALA A 396 -11.15 -17.67 -10.71
N ASP A 397 -12.13 -17.12 -10.00
CA ASP A 397 -13.55 -17.34 -10.31
C ASP A 397 -13.99 -16.54 -11.53
N ALA A 398 -13.58 -15.26 -11.63
CA ALA A 398 -13.87 -14.42 -12.78
C ALA A 398 -13.27 -14.94 -14.10
N ALA A 399 -12.14 -15.67 -14.03
CA ALA A 399 -11.51 -16.28 -15.20
C ALA A 399 -12.26 -17.52 -15.76
N LYS A 400 -13.23 -18.05 -15.01
CA LYS A 400 -14.08 -19.20 -15.43
C LYS A 400 -15.37 -18.73 -16.12
N GLU A 401 -15.71 -17.45 -16.03
CA GLU A 401 -16.90 -16.80 -16.63
C GLU A 401 -16.58 -16.25 -18.04
#